data_4e8fd0be073b5e8b1e3663def48ee10c
#
_entry.id   4e8fd0be073b5e8b1e3663def48ee10c
#
_cell.length_a   1.000
_cell.length_b   1.000
_cell.length_c   1.000
_cell.angle_alpha   90.00
_cell.angle_beta   90.00
_cell.angle_gamma   90.00
#
_symmetry.space_group_name_H-M   'P 1'
#
loop_
_entity.id
_entity.type
_entity.pdbx_description
1 polymer ?
#
loop_
_entity_poly.entity_id
_entity_poly.type
_entity_poly.pdbx_seq_one_letter_code
_entity_poly.pdbx_strand_id
1 'polypeptide(L)'
;MNFKPWFGAGYSCGKLMEIFTENFKSTPFWWEQSPRPEIKTKKVPKTIDVAVIGSGYTGLCAAFTLAKAGRDVVVFDAEDAGWGCSSRNGGQISTSIKPGFQKLCGQFGEALAYKIIKEGQNSLEWLKNFIAQEKIDCSFKVPGRFFAAHNQKEFDRLAVNLETQPASLKVPATLVPRSKQRAELGTDIYHGGAIFSSHASLDPALYHSALLTKVLEAGVKVIPNCRVEKIGKNDSKFSLETQLGIFTAGRIIIGTNGYTGQLTPWLSRRVIPIGSYMIATDII
;
A
#
# COMPACT_ATOMS: atom_id res chain seq x y z
N MET A 1 -21.39 14.58 4.01
CA MET A 1 -20.75 13.99 2.80
C MET A 1 -21.36 12.62 2.56
N ASN A 2 -22.09 12.47 1.45
CA ASN A 2 -22.81 11.23 1.15
C ASN A 2 -21.82 10.18 0.62
N PHE A 3 -21.51 9.17 1.45
CA PHE A 3 -20.90 7.94 0.98
C PHE A 3 -21.85 7.28 -0.02
N LYS A 4 -21.52 7.25 -1.30
CA LYS A 4 -22.13 6.29 -2.22
C LYS A 4 -21.40 4.97 -2.01
N PRO A 5 -22.06 3.94 -1.43
CA PRO A 5 -21.45 2.63 -1.32
C PRO A 5 -21.27 2.06 -2.72
N TRP A 6 -20.14 1.40 -2.94
CA TRP A 6 -19.77 0.71 -4.18
C TRP A 6 -20.56 -0.60 -4.41
N PHE A 7 -21.67 -0.78 -3.70
CA PHE A 7 -22.58 -1.92 -3.88
C PHE A 7 -23.73 -1.51 -4.76
N GLY A 8 -23.94 -2.29 -5.82
CA GLY A 8 -25.03 -2.11 -6.78
C GLY A 8 -26.39 -1.92 -6.08
N ALA A 9 -27.26 -1.17 -6.73
CA ALA A 9 -28.59 -0.82 -6.28
C ALA A 9 -29.35 -2.03 -5.69
N GLY A 10 -29.73 -1.97 -4.42
CA GLY A 10 -30.65 -2.95 -3.83
C GLY A 10 -30.66 -3.08 -2.30
N TYR A 11 -29.69 -2.55 -1.56
CA TYR A 11 -29.75 -2.61 -0.10
C TYR A 11 -30.24 -1.29 0.49
N SER A 12 -31.42 -1.31 1.12
CA SER A 12 -31.95 -0.14 1.83
C SER A 12 -31.05 0.17 3.04
N CYS A 13 -30.66 1.41 3.19
CA CYS A 13 -29.80 1.92 4.25
C CYS A 13 -30.32 1.63 5.68
N GLY A 14 -31.63 1.37 5.85
CA GLY A 14 -32.26 1.12 7.14
C GLY A 14 -31.88 -0.18 7.84
N LYS A 15 -31.55 -1.27 7.09
CA LYS A 15 -31.17 -2.57 7.71
C LYS A 15 -29.69 -2.68 8.10
N LEU A 16 -28.83 -1.83 7.56
CA LEU A 16 -27.40 -1.83 7.89
C LEU A 16 -27.08 -1.18 9.25
N MET A 17 -27.97 -0.31 9.75
CA MET A 17 -27.75 0.39 11.03
C MET A 17 -27.98 -0.49 12.26
N GLU A 18 -28.71 -1.61 12.14
CA GLU A 18 -28.98 -2.54 13.28
C GLU A 18 -27.78 -3.42 13.66
N ILE A 19 -26.77 -3.55 12.78
CA ILE A 19 -25.55 -4.38 13.06
C ILE A 19 -24.42 -3.58 13.67
N PHE A 20 -24.51 -2.28 13.72
CA PHE A 20 -23.48 -1.42 14.30
C PHE A 20 -23.89 -0.94 15.69
N THR A 21 -22.92 -0.81 16.58
CA THR A 21 -23.13 -0.16 17.89
C THR A 21 -23.38 1.34 17.71
N GLU A 22 -24.01 1.98 18.71
CA GLU A 22 -24.26 3.44 18.69
C GLU A 22 -22.98 4.26 18.51
N ASN A 23 -21.85 3.74 19.00
CA ASN A 23 -20.55 4.40 18.92
C ASN A 23 -19.74 4.02 17.68
N PHE A 24 -20.33 3.30 16.72
CA PHE A 24 -19.62 2.89 15.49
C PHE A 24 -19.20 4.11 14.69
N LYS A 25 -17.91 4.11 14.31
CA LYS A 25 -17.32 5.12 13.42
C LYS A 25 -16.90 4.49 12.10
N SER A 26 -17.30 5.10 10.99
CA SER A 26 -16.88 4.69 9.64
C SER A 26 -15.52 5.29 9.23
N THR A 27 -14.99 6.21 10.03
CA THR A 27 -13.67 6.82 9.80
C THR A 27 -12.57 5.80 10.11
N PRO A 28 -11.57 5.63 9.25
CA PRO A 28 -10.45 4.77 9.54
C PRO A 28 -9.76 5.14 10.87
N PHE A 29 -9.47 4.16 11.71
CA PHE A 29 -8.84 4.32 13.02
C PHE A 29 -7.57 5.21 12.96
N TRP A 30 -6.72 4.98 11.99
CA TRP A 30 -5.48 5.73 11.82
C TRP A 30 -5.70 7.24 11.61
N TRP A 31 -6.82 7.64 10.98
CA TRP A 31 -7.11 9.06 10.71
C TRP A 31 -7.64 9.81 11.95
N GLU A 32 -8.08 9.11 12.97
CA GLU A 32 -8.44 9.74 14.24
C GLU A 32 -7.19 10.18 14.99
N GLN A 33 -6.14 9.36 14.96
CA GLN A 33 -4.86 9.66 15.62
C GLN A 33 -3.96 10.57 14.78
N SER A 34 -4.01 10.41 13.46
CA SER A 34 -3.19 11.15 12.50
C SER A 34 -4.08 11.66 11.36
N PRO A 35 -4.77 12.79 11.55
CA PRO A 35 -5.60 13.40 10.51
C PRO A 35 -4.79 13.71 9.27
N ARG A 36 -5.40 13.52 8.09
CA ARG A 36 -4.75 13.82 6.82
C ARG A 36 -4.49 15.34 6.72
N PRO A 37 -3.27 15.75 6.32
CA PRO A 37 -2.95 17.17 6.22
C PRO A 37 -3.76 17.84 5.09
N GLU A 38 -4.22 19.05 5.35
CA GLU A 38 -4.80 19.90 4.31
C GLU A 38 -3.70 20.49 3.45
N ILE A 39 -3.80 20.29 2.14
CA ILE A 39 -2.82 20.83 1.18
C ILE A 39 -3.43 22.05 0.49
N LYS A 40 -2.79 23.20 0.66
CA LYS A 40 -3.14 24.39 -0.10
C LYS A 40 -2.64 24.24 -1.54
N THR A 41 -3.56 24.22 -2.49
CA THR A 41 -3.23 24.09 -3.91
C THR A 41 -2.46 25.30 -4.39
N LYS A 42 -1.23 25.10 -4.86
CA LYS A 42 -0.41 26.13 -5.51
C LYS A 42 -0.75 26.18 -7.01
N LYS A 43 -0.54 27.35 -7.63
CA LYS A 43 -0.67 27.47 -9.08
C LYS A 43 0.34 26.54 -9.78
N VAL A 44 -0.16 25.73 -10.70
CA VAL A 44 0.63 24.73 -11.43
C VAL A 44 0.82 25.18 -12.86
N PRO A 45 2.03 25.07 -13.42
CA PRO A 45 2.28 25.37 -14.82
C PRO A 45 1.53 24.37 -15.72
N LYS A 46 1.07 24.83 -16.88
CA LYS A 46 0.38 23.96 -17.85
C LYS A 46 1.31 22.95 -18.52
N THR A 47 2.61 23.21 -18.51
CA THR A 47 3.65 22.27 -19.00
C THR A 47 4.45 21.76 -17.82
N ILE A 48 4.57 20.45 -17.71
CA ILE A 48 5.13 19.70 -16.58
C ILE A 48 6.19 18.73 -17.13
N ASP A 49 7.31 18.58 -16.44
CA ASP A 49 8.32 17.58 -16.82
C ASP A 49 7.81 16.15 -16.51
N VAL A 50 7.42 15.88 -15.26
CA VAL A 50 6.87 14.60 -14.86
C VAL A 50 5.56 14.79 -14.10
N ALA A 51 4.48 14.20 -14.59
CA ALA A 51 3.21 14.11 -13.89
C ALA A 51 3.07 12.75 -13.20
N VAL A 52 2.75 12.78 -11.92
CA VAL A 52 2.45 11.58 -11.14
C VAL A 52 0.95 11.56 -10.84
N ILE A 53 0.27 10.46 -11.11
CA ILE A 53 -1.16 10.29 -10.86
C ILE A 53 -1.34 9.33 -9.68
N GLY A 54 -1.86 9.86 -8.58
CA GLY A 54 -2.02 9.19 -7.29
C GLY A 54 -0.95 9.59 -6.29
N SER A 55 -1.38 10.07 -5.13
CA SER A 55 -0.53 10.47 -3.98
C SER A 55 -0.41 9.38 -2.92
N GLY A 56 -0.54 8.11 -3.30
CA GLY A 56 -0.22 6.96 -2.45
C GLY A 56 1.30 6.75 -2.31
N TYR A 57 1.72 5.72 -1.58
CA TYR A 57 3.16 5.43 -1.38
C TYR A 57 3.96 5.40 -2.68
N THR A 58 3.48 4.70 -3.69
CA THR A 58 4.19 4.59 -4.98
C THR A 58 4.38 5.95 -5.64
N GLY A 59 3.32 6.75 -5.70
CA GLY A 59 3.39 8.08 -6.33
C GLY A 59 4.27 9.05 -5.56
N LEU A 60 4.15 9.10 -4.24
CA LEU A 60 4.95 9.99 -3.40
C LEU A 60 6.43 9.58 -3.39
N CYS A 61 6.76 8.29 -3.29
CA CYS A 61 8.14 7.81 -3.38
C CYS A 61 8.77 8.16 -4.74
N ALA A 62 8.03 7.95 -5.84
CA ALA A 62 8.50 8.31 -7.16
C ALA A 62 8.71 9.83 -7.29
N ALA A 63 7.76 10.63 -6.82
CA ALA A 63 7.85 12.08 -6.84
C ALA A 63 9.05 12.60 -6.02
N PHE A 64 9.25 12.07 -4.82
CA PHE A 64 10.38 12.42 -3.97
C PHE A 64 11.73 12.10 -4.62
N THR A 65 11.87 10.87 -5.14
CA THR A 65 13.10 10.42 -5.80
C THR A 65 13.43 11.29 -7.01
N LEU A 66 12.43 11.62 -7.83
CA LEU A 66 12.60 12.45 -9.02
C LEU A 66 12.94 13.90 -8.66
N ALA A 67 12.28 14.46 -7.65
CA ALA A 67 12.57 15.82 -7.19
C ALA A 67 13.99 15.93 -6.62
N LYS A 68 14.44 14.96 -5.83
CA LYS A 68 15.84 14.90 -5.36
C LYS A 68 16.85 14.76 -6.49
N ALA A 69 16.45 14.22 -7.64
CA ALA A 69 17.24 14.18 -8.87
C ALA A 69 17.08 15.45 -9.75
N GLY A 70 16.50 16.53 -9.22
CA GLY A 70 16.36 17.83 -9.90
C GLY A 70 15.26 17.89 -10.97
N ARG A 71 14.29 16.94 -10.95
CA ARG A 71 13.17 16.96 -11.92
C ARG A 71 12.00 17.81 -11.39
N ASP A 72 11.31 18.51 -12.28
CA ASP A 72 10.05 19.21 -11.93
C ASP A 72 8.89 18.24 -11.95
N VAL A 73 8.30 17.99 -10.77
CA VAL A 73 7.28 16.96 -10.57
C VAL A 73 5.99 17.58 -10.05
N VAL A 74 4.88 17.16 -10.64
CA VAL A 74 3.54 17.48 -10.14
C VAL A 74 2.78 16.20 -9.89
N VAL A 75 2.19 16.06 -8.68
CA VAL A 75 1.34 14.95 -8.29
C VAL A 75 -0.12 15.36 -8.35
N PHE A 76 -0.95 14.61 -9.04
CA PHE A 76 -2.41 14.76 -9.07
C PHE A 76 -3.05 13.64 -8.28
N ASP A 77 -4.02 13.96 -7.43
CA ASP A 77 -4.86 12.97 -6.77
C ASP A 77 -6.33 13.28 -6.98
N ALA A 78 -7.12 12.24 -7.15
CA ALA A 78 -8.56 12.36 -7.34
C ALA A 78 -9.30 12.80 -6.08
N GLU A 79 -8.70 12.52 -4.93
CA GLU A 79 -9.24 12.79 -3.59
C GLU A 79 -8.18 13.59 -2.79
N ASP A 80 -8.41 13.77 -1.48
CA ASP A 80 -7.37 14.29 -0.60
C ASP A 80 -6.13 13.40 -0.61
N ALA A 81 -4.96 13.99 -0.48
CA ALA A 81 -3.73 13.20 -0.39
C ALA A 81 -3.80 12.20 0.79
N GLY A 82 -3.57 10.93 0.47
CA GLY A 82 -3.69 9.86 1.45
C GLY A 82 -5.11 9.35 1.70
N TRP A 83 -6.09 9.74 0.91
CA TRP A 83 -7.42 9.15 1.02
C TRP A 83 -7.45 7.66 0.70
N GLY A 84 -6.58 7.20 -0.18
CA GLY A 84 -6.49 5.80 -0.61
C GLY A 84 -5.96 4.85 0.46
N CYS A 85 -5.69 3.61 0.08
CA CYS A 85 -5.27 2.55 1.00
C CYS A 85 -3.91 2.79 1.66
N SER A 86 -3.10 3.73 1.18
CA SER A 86 -1.75 4.00 1.73
C SER A 86 -1.79 4.52 3.18
N SER A 87 -2.83 5.23 3.59
CA SER A 87 -2.95 5.77 4.95
C SER A 87 -3.91 4.96 5.85
N ARG A 88 -4.49 3.87 5.34
CA ARG A 88 -5.53 3.09 6.05
C ARG A 88 -5.41 1.59 5.82
N ASN A 89 -4.18 1.10 5.65
CA ASN A 89 -3.87 -0.33 5.62
C ASN A 89 -3.51 -0.86 7.01
N GLY A 90 -3.19 -2.16 7.12
CA GLY A 90 -2.87 -2.80 8.40
C GLY A 90 -1.51 -2.44 9.00
N GLY A 91 -0.72 -1.61 8.35
CA GLY A 91 0.61 -1.21 8.84
C GLY A 91 1.63 -2.35 8.92
N GLN A 92 1.31 -3.55 8.46
CA GLN A 92 2.20 -4.71 8.50
C GLN A 92 3.20 -4.68 7.34
N ILE A 93 4.46 -4.92 7.65
CA ILE A 93 5.56 -4.94 6.68
C ILE A 93 6.22 -6.31 6.72
N SER A 94 6.33 -6.95 5.56
CA SER A 94 6.89 -8.30 5.45
C SER A 94 7.78 -8.43 4.22
N THR A 95 8.62 -9.47 4.21
CA THR A 95 9.42 -9.88 3.05
C THR A 95 8.67 -10.82 2.11
N SER A 96 7.40 -11.13 2.42
CA SER A 96 6.63 -12.15 1.71
C SER A 96 6.26 -11.73 0.31
N ILE A 97 6.69 -12.50 -0.68
CA ILE A 97 6.26 -12.40 -2.09
C ILE A 97 5.31 -13.56 -2.41
N LYS A 98 4.26 -13.30 -3.17
CA LYS A 98 3.35 -14.29 -3.68
C LYS A 98 3.34 -14.26 -5.21
N PRO A 99 3.37 -15.43 -5.86
CA PRO A 99 3.46 -16.77 -5.27
C PRO A 99 4.86 -17.05 -4.68
N GLY A 100 4.98 -18.11 -3.85
CA GLY A 100 6.26 -18.51 -3.25
C GLY A 100 7.29 -19.05 -4.27
N PHE A 101 8.54 -19.25 -3.81
CA PHE A 101 9.71 -19.54 -4.63
C PHE A 101 9.51 -20.68 -5.63
N GLN A 102 9.04 -21.85 -5.19
CA GLN A 102 8.84 -23.00 -6.08
C GLN A 102 7.89 -22.71 -7.25
N LYS A 103 6.78 -22.00 -6.98
CA LYS A 103 5.84 -21.61 -8.03
C LYS A 103 6.43 -20.57 -8.98
N LEU A 104 7.24 -19.65 -8.47
CA LEU A 104 7.99 -18.69 -9.29
C LEU A 104 9.02 -19.40 -10.17
N CYS A 105 9.72 -20.43 -9.67
CA CYS A 105 10.63 -21.25 -10.46
C CYS A 105 9.93 -21.90 -11.65
N GLY A 106 8.73 -22.45 -11.42
CA GLY A 106 7.94 -23.06 -12.50
C GLY A 106 7.44 -22.06 -13.55
N GLN A 107 7.26 -20.79 -13.18
CA GLN A 107 6.78 -19.74 -14.09
C GLN A 107 7.90 -19.01 -14.83
N PHE A 108 9.03 -18.77 -14.19
CA PHE A 108 10.05 -17.83 -14.66
C PHE A 108 11.47 -18.41 -14.65
N GLY A 109 11.64 -19.64 -14.19
CA GLY A 109 12.96 -20.25 -13.94
C GLY A 109 13.58 -19.79 -12.62
N GLU A 110 14.54 -20.55 -12.10
CA GLU A 110 15.11 -20.38 -10.78
C GLU A 110 15.82 -19.03 -10.61
N ALA A 111 16.59 -18.60 -11.60
CA ALA A 111 17.37 -17.36 -11.53
C ALA A 111 16.49 -16.12 -11.35
N LEU A 112 15.33 -16.04 -12.04
CA LEU A 112 14.40 -14.92 -11.90
C LEU A 112 13.58 -15.06 -10.62
N ALA A 113 13.15 -16.27 -10.26
CA ALA A 113 12.49 -16.54 -9.00
C ALA A 113 13.33 -16.08 -7.80
N TYR A 114 14.62 -16.38 -7.81
CA TYR A 114 15.57 -15.92 -6.81
C TYR A 114 15.59 -14.39 -6.69
N LYS A 115 15.74 -13.69 -7.82
CA LYS A 115 15.76 -12.22 -7.84
C LYS A 115 14.47 -11.61 -7.30
N ILE A 116 13.31 -12.17 -7.65
CA ILE A 116 12.00 -11.70 -7.18
C ILE A 116 11.89 -11.83 -5.65
N ILE A 117 12.23 -12.99 -5.09
CA ILE A 117 12.17 -13.20 -3.63
C ILE A 117 13.19 -12.30 -2.91
N LYS A 118 14.40 -12.19 -3.46
CA LYS A 118 15.45 -11.33 -2.89
C LYS A 118 15.03 -9.86 -2.86
N GLU A 119 14.33 -9.40 -3.89
CA GLU A 119 13.81 -8.04 -3.94
C GLU A 119 12.77 -7.77 -2.85
N GLY A 120 11.94 -8.75 -2.50
CA GLY A 120 11.03 -8.63 -1.35
C GLY A 120 11.76 -8.42 -0.03
N GLN A 121 12.92 -9.07 0.15
CA GLN A 121 13.78 -8.87 1.32
C GLN A 121 14.45 -7.49 1.29
N ASN A 122 15.01 -7.12 0.14
CA ASN A 122 15.66 -5.83 -0.08
C ASN A 122 14.68 -4.66 0.16
N SER A 123 13.41 -4.82 -0.22
CA SER A 123 12.38 -3.79 -0.04
C SER A 123 12.11 -3.47 1.44
N LEU A 124 12.14 -4.48 2.33
CA LEU A 124 11.99 -4.26 3.76
C LEU A 124 13.19 -3.48 4.33
N GLU A 125 14.42 -3.90 3.98
CA GLU A 125 15.63 -3.21 4.42
C GLU A 125 15.71 -1.79 3.86
N TRP A 126 15.33 -1.61 2.59
CA TRP A 126 15.26 -0.28 1.99
C TRP A 126 14.29 0.63 2.76
N LEU A 127 13.09 0.14 3.07
CA LEU A 127 12.09 0.94 3.81
C LEU A 127 12.61 1.33 5.19
N LYS A 128 13.20 0.39 5.92
CA LYS A 128 13.81 0.63 7.23
C LYS A 128 14.89 1.72 7.17
N ASN A 129 15.80 1.60 6.19
CA ASN A 129 16.86 2.58 5.98
C ASN A 129 16.33 3.94 5.55
N PHE A 130 15.32 3.98 4.67
CA PHE A 130 14.67 5.20 4.23
C PHE A 130 14.00 5.95 5.39
N ILE A 131 13.25 5.24 6.24
CA ILE A 131 12.63 5.80 7.44
C ILE A 131 13.70 6.43 8.35
N ALA A 132 14.81 5.74 8.57
CA ALA A 132 15.89 6.23 9.42
C ALA A 132 16.62 7.44 8.80
N GLN A 133 16.99 7.37 7.52
CA GLN A 133 17.70 8.43 6.80
C GLN A 133 16.89 9.71 6.67
N GLU A 134 15.61 9.59 6.33
CA GLU A 134 14.72 10.75 6.19
C GLU A 134 14.10 11.18 7.54
N LYS A 135 14.44 10.49 8.64
CA LYS A 135 13.95 10.77 10.01
C LYS A 135 12.43 10.81 10.08
N ILE A 136 11.79 9.81 9.48
CA ILE A 136 10.33 9.69 9.45
C ILE A 136 9.85 9.09 10.76
N ASP A 137 9.08 9.86 11.54
CA ASP A 137 8.39 9.33 12.71
C ASP A 137 7.05 8.72 12.29
N CYS A 138 6.97 7.40 12.30
CA CYS A 138 5.80 6.64 11.91
C CYS A 138 5.55 5.43 12.81
N SER A 139 6.04 5.47 14.06
CA SER A 139 5.94 4.36 15.02
C SER A 139 6.47 3.04 14.46
N PHE A 140 7.54 3.09 13.66
CA PHE A 140 8.15 1.89 13.08
C PHE A 140 8.71 0.97 14.18
N LYS A 141 8.28 -0.29 14.17
CA LYS A 141 8.72 -1.32 15.14
C LYS A 141 8.98 -2.63 14.42
N VAL A 142 9.80 -3.50 15.02
CA VAL A 142 10.09 -4.85 14.54
C VAL A 142 9.60 -5.88 15.58
N PRO A 143 8.28 -6.02 15.78
CA PRO A 143 7.72 -6.95 16.76
C PRO A 143 7.75 -8.41 16.27
N GLY A 144 8.08 -8.64 15.03
CA GLY A 144 7.85 -9.91 14.35
C GLY A 144 6.39 -10.05 13.88
N ARG A 145 6.10 -11.20 13.29
CA ARG A 145 4.76 -11.56 12.83
C ARG A 145 4.50 -13.04 12.99
N PHE A 146 3.41 -13.39 13.64
CA PHE A 146 2.89 -14.75 13.59
C PHE A 146 2.04 -14.93 12.33
N PHE A 147 2.40 -15.88 11.49
CA PHE A 147 1.63 -16.29 10.32
C PHE A 147 0.87 -17.58 10.64
N ALA A 148 -0.42 -17.44 10.91
CA ALA A 148 -1.27 -18.55 11.32
C ALA A 148 -1.70 -19.42 10.13
N ALA A 149 -1.74 -20.74 10.33
CA ALA A 149 -2.23 -21.72 9.37
C ALA A 149 -3.70 -22.04 9.65
N HIS A 150 -4.58 -21.83 8.68
CA HIS A 150 -6.04 -22.05 8.83
C HIS A 150 -6.43 -23.54 8.89
N ASN A 151 -5.57 -24.43 8.42
CA ASN A 151 -5.76 -25.89 8.48
C ASN A 151 -4.41 -26.60 8.46
N GLN A 152 -4.40 -27.90 8.71
CA GLN A 152 -3.16 -28.70 8.75
C GLN A 152 -2.39 -28.65 7.44
N LYS A 153 -3.07 -28.74 6.29
CA LYS A 153 -2.43 -28.69 4.97
C LYS A 153 -1.65 -27.38 4.76
N GLU A 154 -2.17 -26.25 5.23
CA GLU A 154 -1.47 -24.96 5.17
C GLU A 154 -0.25 -24.93 6.09
N PHE A 155 -0.34 -25.55 7.28
CA PHE A 155 0.80 -25.68 8.18
C PHE A 155 1.91 -26.53 7.55
N ASP A 156 1.58 -27.69 6.99
CA ASP A 156 2.54 -28.58 6.35
C ASP A 156 3.20 -27.88 5.13
N ARG A 157 2.40 -27.15 4.34
CA ARG A 157 2.90 -26.36 3.22
C ARG A 157 3.86 -25.25 3.67
N LEU A 158 3.54 -24.60 4.79
CA LEU A 158 4.40 -23.57 5.38
C LEU A 158 5.74 -24.16 5.84
N ALA A 159 5.70 -25.31 6.50
CA ALA A 159 6.90 -26.04 6.95
C ALA A 159 7.80 -26.42 5.76
N VAL A 160 7.23 -27.05 4.73
CA VAL A 160 7.95 -27.40 3.51
C VAL A 160 8.55 -26.17 2.84
N ASN A 161 7.80 -25.07 2.72
CA ASN A 161 8.31 -23.84 2.11
C ASN A 161 9.50 -23.24 2.87
N LEU A 162 9.48 -23.28 4.20
CA LEU A 162 10.59 -22.78 5.02
C LEU A 162 11.82 -23.70 4.94
N GLU A 163 11.62 -24.99 4.82
CA GLU A 163 12.69 -25.98 4.71
C GLU A 163 13.36 -25.93 3.35
N THR A 164 12.57 -25.91 2.27
CA THR A 164 13.06 -26.04 0.88
C THR A 164 13.53 -24.71 0.27
N GLN A 165 13.38 -23.60 0.98
CA GLN A 165 13.88 -22.32 0.50
C GLN A 165 15.42 -22.34 0.45
N PRO A 166 16.05 -21.81 -0.64
CA PRO A 166 17.49 -21.69 -0.73
C PRO A 166 18.08 -20.98 0.49
N ALA A 167 19.22 -21.46 0.99
CA ALA A 167 19.85 -20.92 2.21
C ALA A 167 20.07 -19.40 2.16
N SER A 168 20.45 -18.87 0.99
CA SER A 168 20.67 -17.42 0.75
C SER A 168 19.38 -16.57 0.73
N LEU A 169 18.22 -17.21 0.67
CA LEU A 169 16.90 -16.56 0.72
C LEU A 169 16.16 -16.81 2.05
N LYS A 170 16.73 -17.65 2.94
CA LYS A 170 16.10 -17.91 4.24
C LYS A 170 16.01 -16.63 5.06
N VAL A 171 14.83 -16.39 5.61
CA VAL A 171 14.57 -15.35 6.60
C VAL A 171 14.43 -16.00 7.98
N PRO A 172 14.76 -15.29 9.07
CA PRO A 172 14.56 -15.80 10.42
C PRO A 172 13.09 -16.15 10.64
N ALA A 173 12.81 -17.45 10.76
CA ALA A 173 11.46 -17.97 10.98
C ALA A 173 11.49 -19.19 11.91
N THR A 174 10.52 -19.28 12.82
CA THR A 174 10.36 -20.39 13.74
C THR A 174 8.97 -21.01 13.55
N LEU A 175 8.91 -22.32 13.27
CA LEU A 175 7.64 -23.04 13.21
C LEU A 175 7.08 -23.24 14.62
N VAL A 176 5.81 -22.95 14.75
CA VAL A 176 5.05 -23.11 16.01
C VAL A 176 3.94 -24.14 15.77
N PRO A 177 4.03 -25.35 16.31
CA PRO A 177 2.99 -26.36 16.17
C PRO A 177 1.71 -25.95 16.92
N ARG A 178 0.57 -26.53 16.55
CA ARG A 178 -0.72 -26.23 17.17
C ARG A 178 -0.71 -26.33 18.70
N SER A 179 0.01 -27.30 19.25
CA SER A 179 0.12 -27.50 20.69
C SER A 179 0.80 -26.35 21.45
N LYS A 180 1.57 -25.51 20.75
CA LYS A 180 2.30 -24.36 21.34
C LYS A 180 1.74 -23.02 20.90
N GLN A 181 0.77 -22.97 19.97
CA GLN A 181 0.29 -21.70 19.40
C GLN A 181 -0.35 -20.76 20.42
N ARG A 182 -0.90 -21.31 21.53
CA ARG A 182 -1.58 -20.50 22.55
C ARG A 182 -0.64 -19.56 23.30
N ALA A 183 0.66 -19.85 23.29
CA ALA A 183 1.68 -18.94 23.82
C ALA A 183 1.90 -17.70 22.94
N GLU A 184 1.55 -17.80 21.65
CA GLU A 184 1.73 -16.73 20.67
C GLU A 184 0.41 -16.01 20.35
N LEU A 185 -0.69 -16.77 20.32
CA LEU A 185 -2.05 -16.26 20.05
C LEU A 185 -2.99 -16.76 21.14
N GLY A 186 -3.80 -15.93 21.73
CA GLY A 186 -4.77 -16.30 22.75
C GLY A 186 -5.92 -17.25 22.29
N THR A 187 -5.69 -18.08 21.25
CA THR A 187 -6.73 -18.91 20.61
C THR A 187 -6.18 -20.24 20.11
N ASP A 188 -7.06 -21.26 20.01
CA ASP A 188 -6.77 -22.58 19.47
C ASP A 188 -7.38 -22.83 18.08
N ILE A 189 -7.93 -21.78 17.45
CA ILE A 189 -8.67 -21.91 16.18
C ILE A 189 -7.77 -22.32 14.99
N TYR A 190 -6.47 -21.99 15.06
CA TYR A 190 -5.51 -22.27 13.99
C TYR A 190 -4.81 -23.62 14.18
N HIS A 191 -4.07 -24.04 13.15
CA HIS A 191 -3.30 -25.28 13.13
C HIS A 191 -1.79 -25.05 13.34
N GLY A 192 -1.42 -24.10 14.20
CA GLY A 192 -0.05 -23.61 14.33
C GLY A 192 0.26 -22.54 13.32
N GLY A 193 1.56 -22.31 13.05
CA GLY A 193 2.01 -21.26 12.14
C GLY A 193 3.52 -21.09 12.14
N ALA A 194 3.98 -19.90 11.75
CA ALA A 194 5.39 -19.52 11.84
C ALA A 194 5.54 -18.09 12.34
N ILE A 195 6.54 -17.88 13.20
CA ILE A 195 6.99 -16.54 13.63
C ILE A 195 8.09 -16.08 12.69
N PHE A 196 7.91 -14.93 12.07
CA PHE A 196 8.93 -14.23 11.29
C PHE A 196 9.44 -13.06 12.11
N SER A 197 10.57 -13.21 12.79
CA SER A 197 11.09 -12.23 13.76
C SER A 197 11.55 -10.91 13.14
N SER A 198 11.89 -10.89 11.85
CA SER A 198 12.33 -9.69 11.13
C SER A 198 11.20 -8.84 10.55
N HIS A 199 9.96 -9.31 10.61
CA HIS A 199 8.84 -8.54 10.08
C HIS A 199 8.51 -7.36 10.99
N ALA A 200 8.05 -6.27 10.38
CA ALA A 200 7.87 -4.99 11.03
C ALA A 200 6.41 -4.50 10.97
N SER A 201 6.15 -3.43 11.69
CA SER A 201 4.90 -2.66 11.62
C SER A 201 5.19 -1.18 11.72
N LEU A 202 4.26 -0.37 11.22
CA LEU A 202 4.26 1.09 11.35
C LEU A 202 2.82 1.62 11.37
N ASP A 203 2.66 2.87 11.75
CA ASP A 203 1.41 3.60 11.52
C ASP A 203 1.36 4.10 10.07
N PRO A 204 0.43 3.60 9.24
CA PRO A 204 0.37 3.95 7.82
C PRO A 204 -0.05 5.40 7.56
N ALA A 205 -0.84 6.02 8.46
CA ALA A 205 -1.24 7.42 8.30
C ALA A 205 -0.08 8.36 8.64
N LEU A 206 0.64 8.10 9.74
CA LEU A 206 1.85 8.84 10.08
C LEU A 206 2.92 8.71 8.98
N TYR A 207 3.17 7.49 8.50
CA TYR A 207 4.15 7.27 7.44
C TYR A 207 3.78 8.01 6.16
N HIS A 208 2.51 7.94 5.75
CA HIS A 208 2.02 8.67 4.56
C HIS A 208 2.16 10.17 4.73
N SER A 209 1.73 10.72 5.87
CA SER A 209 1.79 12.15 6.16
C SER A 209 3.24 12.67 6.16
N ALA A 210 4.16 11.94 6.81
CA ALA A 210 5.56 12.30 6.84
C ALA A 210 6.21 12.24 5.43
N LEU A 211 5.92 11.19 4.66
CA LEU A 211 6.38 11.08 3.27
C LEU A 211 5.85 12.23 2.40
N LEU A 212 4.57 12.59 2.56
CA LEU A 212 3.98 13.73 1.88
C LEU A 212 4.69 15.04 2.24
N THR A 213 5.00 15.24 3.52
CA THR A 213 5.78 16.39 3.98
C THR A 213 7.14 16.46 3.29
N LYS A 214 7.88 15.34 3.22
CA LYS A 214 9.16 15.26 2.50
C LYS A 214 9.04 15.59 1.02
N VAL A 215 7.97 15.15 0.39
CA VAL A 215 7.67 15.45 -1.02
C VAL A 215 7.43 16.95 -1.22
N LEU A 216 6.67 17.59 -0.31
CA LEU A 216 6.41 19.03 -0.37
C LEU A 216 7.67 19.87 -0.08
N GLU A 217 8.49 19.45 0.89
CA GLU A 217 9.80 20.07 1.21
C GLU A 217 10.78 19.98 0.03
N ALA A 218 10.72 18.88 -0.75
CA ALA A 218 11.51 18.73 -1.97
C ALA A 218 11.00 19.59 -3.17
N GLY A 219 9.98 20.43 -2.94
CA GLY A 219 9.45 21.37 -3.94
C GLY A 219 8.41 20.78 -4.89
N VAL A 220 8.00 19.53 -4.70
CA VAL A 220 6.94 18.91 -5.49
C VAL A 220 5.60 19.61 -5.25
N LYS A 221 4.84 19.83 -6.31
CA LYS A 221 3.48 20.35 -6.21
C LYS A 221 2.50 19.18 -6.16
N VAL A 222 1.72 19.09 -5.10
CA VAL A 222 0.66 18.07 -4.95
C VAL A 222 -0.69 18.76 -5.09
N ILE A 223 -1.54 18.25 -5.97
CA ILE A 223 -2.86 18.79 -6.27
C ILE A 223 -3.90 17.76 -5.85
N PRO A 224 -4.45 17.87 -4.64
CA PRO A 224 -5.54 17.04 -4.18
C PRO A 224 -6.86 17.43 -4.87
N ASN A 225 -7.84 16.54 -4.79
CA ASN A 225 -9.18 16.74 -5.35
C ASN A 225 -9.16 17.16 -6.83
N CYS A 226 -8.17 16.64 -7.58
CA CYS A 226 -7.96 16.92 -9.00
C CYS A 226 -7.78 15.61 -9.76
N ARG A 227 -8.91 15.02 -10.12
CA ARG A 227 -8.93 13.77 -10.90
C ARG A 227 -8.41 14.01 -12.30
N VAL A 228 -7.51 13.15 -12.75
CA VAL A 228 -7.14 13.04 -14.16
C VAL A 228 -8.17 12.13 -14.83
N GLU A 229 -8.99 12.71 -15.69
CA GLU A 229 -10.09 11.99 -16.35
C GLU A 229 -9.64 11.25 -17.60
N LYS A 230 -8.67 11.83 -18.32
CA LYS A 230 -8.17 11.25 -19.57
C LYS A 230 -6.70 11.54 -19.78
N ILE A 231 -6.02 10.59 -20.36
CA ILE A 231 -4.63 10.71 -20.81
C ILE A 231 -4.62 10.56 -22.33
N GLY A 232 -4.14 11.60 -23.01
CA GLY A 232 -3.81 11.57 -24.43
C GLY A 232 -2.30 11.48 -24.66
N LYS A 233 -1.88 10.99 -25.81
CA LYS A 233 -0.48 11.02 -26.23
C LYS A 233 -0.39 11.74 -27.57
N ASN A 234 0.38 12.81 -27.61
CA ASN A 234 0.65 13.59 -28.80
C ASN A 234 2.17 13.60 -29.01
N ASP A 235 2.64 12.93 -30.05
CA ASP A 235 4.07 12.77 -30.35
C ASP A 235 4.88 12.27 -29.12
N SER A 236 5.77 13.12 -28.61
CA SER A 236 6.65 12.85 -27.46
C SER A 236 6.08 13.27 -26.10
N LYS A 237 4.88 13.87 -26.05
CA LYS A 237 4.27 14.41 -24.83
C LYS A 237 2.91 13.77 -24.54
N PHE A 238 2.48 13.91 -23.31
CA PHE A 238 1.18 13.46 -22.84
C PHE A 238 0.29 14.64 -22.49
N SER A 239 -0.99 14.56 -22.80
CA SER A 239 -2.01 15.48 -22.30
C SER A 239 -2.79 14.83 -21.17
N LEU A 240 -3.03 15.58 -20.10
CA LEU A 240 -3.85 15.18 -18.96
C LEU A 240 -5.05 16.11 -18.89
N GLU A 241 -6.25 15.57 -19.08
CA GLU A 241 -7.50 16.28 -18.94
C GLU A 241 -7.97 16.20 -17.47
N THR A 242 -8.21 17.34 -16.85
CA THR A 242 -8.66 17.47 -15.47
C THR A 242 -9.70 18.57 -15.36
N GLN A 243 -10.40 18.64 -14.23
CA GLN A 243 -11.35 19.75 -13.95
C GLN A 243 -10.66 21.15 -13.90
N LEU A 244 -9.35 21.20 -13.69
CA LEU A 244 -8.57 22.46 -13.74
C LEU A 244 -8.07 22.79 -15.15
N GLY A 245 -8.51 22.05 -16.15
CA GLY A 245 -8.13 22.15 -17.54
C GLY A 245 -7.08 21.12 -17.96
N ILE A 246 -6.48 21.34 -19.13
CA ILE A 246 -5.51 20.44 -19.74
C ILE A 246 -4.10 20.81 -19.30
N PHE A 247 -3.33 19.78 -18.89
CA PHE A 247 -1.89 19.87 -18.63
C PHE A 247 -1.13 19.03 -19.65
N THR A 248 0.08 19.46 -19.97
CA THR A 248 0.99 18.72 -20.87
C THR A 248 2.18 18.23 -20.06
N ALA A 249 2.49 16.93 -20.11
CA ALA A 249 3.61 16.33 -19.40
C ALA A 249 4.58 15.64 -20.36
N GLY A 250 5.88 15.74 -20.06
CA GLY A 250 6.91 15.00 -20.77
C GLY A 250 6.88 13.49 -20.44
N ARG A 251 6.54 13.14 -19.20
CA ARG A 251 6.42 11.78 -18.71
C ARG A 251 5.26 11.66 -17.72
N ILE A 252 4.72 10.45 -17.60
CA ILE A 252 3.64 10.14 -16.65
C ILE A 252 4.02 8.91 -15.83
N ILE A 253 3.76 8.98 -14.53
CA ILE A 253 3.79 7.83 -13.61
C ILE A 253 2.37 7.61 -13.10
N ILE A 254 1.86 6.38 -13.22
CA ILE A 254 0.52 6.00 -12.78
C ILE A 254 0.67 5.18 -11.51
N GLY A 255 0.33 5.78 -10.37
CA GLY A 255 0.37 5.19 -9.03
C GLY A 255 -1.01 4.97 -8.42
N THR A 256 -2.02 4.67 -9.24
CA THR A 256 -3.43 4.63 -8.86
C THR A 256 -3.90 3.30 -8.27
N ASN A 257 -3.03 2.27 -8.22
CA ASN A 257 -3.35 0.94 -7.66
C ASN A 257 -4.68 0.38 -8.22
N GLY A 258 -5.50 -0.22 -7.36
CA GLY A 258 -6.84 -0.71 -7.70
C GLY A 258 -7.88 0.38 -8.06
N TYR A 259 -7.55 1.67 -7.86
CA TYR A 259 -8.40 2.79 -8.22
C TYR A 259 -8.24 3.26 -9.68
N THR A 260 -7.47 2.54 -10.50
CA THR A 260 -7.12 2.94 -11.87
C THR A 260 -8.33 3.19 -12.79
N GLY A 261 -9.43 2.44 -12.62
CA GLY A 261 -10.67 2.66 -13.38
C GLY A 261 -10.44 2.68 -14.90
N GLN A 262 -11.16 3.57 -15.60
CA GLN A 262 -11.10 3.71 -17.06
C GLN A 262 -9.95 4.60 -17.54
N LEU A 263 -9.19 5.22 -16.64
CA LEU A 263 -8.08 6.10 -17.00
C LEU A 263 -7.06 5.40 -17.90
N THR A 264 -6.81 4.12 -17.61
CA THR A 264 -5.92 3.25 -18.41
C THR A 264 -6.62 1.93 -18.69
N PRO A 265 -7.38 1.81 -19.80
CA PRO A 265 -8.17 0.62 -20.10
C PRO A 265 -7.34 -0.67 -20.18
N TRP A 266 -6.07 -0.58 -20.59
CA TRP A 266 -5.18 -1.73 -20.62
C TRP A 266 -4.87 -2.28 -19.22
N LEU A 267 -4.59 -1.42 -18.24
CA LEU A 267 -4.37 -1.80 -16.85
C LEU A 267 -5.68 -2.24 -16.19
N SER A 268 -6.77 -1.52 -16.41
CA SER A 268 -8.09 -1.84 -15.85
C SER A 268 -8.54 -3.28 -16.14
N ARG A 269 -8.20 -3.80 -17.31
CA ARG A 269 -8.48 -5.21 -17.66
C ARG A 269 -7.56 -6.23 -17.00
N ARG A 270 -6.53 -5.81 -16.26
CA ARG A 270 -5.49 -6.66 -15.64
C ARG A 270 -5.41 -6.53 -14.13
N VAL A 271 -6.05 -5.52 -13.58
CA VAL A 271 -6.09 -5.25 -12.14
C VAL A 271 -7.51 -5.53 -11.65
N ILE A 272 -7.63 -6.48 -10.73
CA ILE A 272 -8.90 -6.79 -10.05
C ILE A 272 -8.85 -6.11 -8.68
N PRO A 273 -9.68 -5.07 -8.42
CA PRO A 273 -9.71 -4.42 -7.13
C PRO A 273 -10.42 -5.34 -6.11
N ILE A 274 -9.67 -5.85 -5.14
CA ILE A 274 -10.22 -6.64 -4.03
C ILE A 274 -10.17 -5.78 -2.79
N GLY A 275 -11.34 -5.52 -2.19
CA GLY A 275 -11.44 -4.81 -0.92
C GLY A 275 -10.93 -5.68 0.23
N SER A 276 -10.08 -5.11 1.08
CA SER A 276 -9.71 -5.67 2.38
C SER A 276 -10.23 -4.73 3.45
N TYR A 277 -10.90 -5.27 4.44
CA TYR A 277 -11.55 -4.49 5.49
C TYR A 277 -10.93 -4.81 6.84
N MET A 278 -10.80 -3.79 7.67
CA MET A 278 -10.34 -3.92 9.06
C MET A 278 -11.34 -3.23 9.97
N ILE A 279 -11.47 -3.77 11.16
CA ILE A 279 -12.16 -3.13 12.28
C ILE A 279 -11.16 -2.92 13.41
N ALA A 280 -11.32 -1.86 14.17
CA ALA A 280 -10.65 -1.63 15.42
C ALA A 280 -11.72 -1.60 16.53
N THR A 281 -11.42 -2.24 17.65
CA THR A 281 -12.24 -2.21 18.86
C THR A 281 -11.53 -1.39 19.92
N ASP A 282 -12.25 -0.99 20.95
CA ASP A 282 -11.61 -0.59 22.21
C ASP A 282 -10.81 -1.74 22.80
N ILE A 283 -9.95 -1.42 23.77
CA ILE A 283 -9.17 -2.44 24.50
C ILE A 283 -10.15 -3.42 25.14
N ILE A 284 -9.98 -4.70 24.83
CA ILE A 284 -10.82 -5.80 25.33
C ILE A 284 -10.13 -6.44 26.54
#